data_c25b5f6efefb72e69502cce2c686ce42
#
_entry.id   c25b5f6efefb72e69502cce2c686ce42
#
_cell.length_a   1.000
_cell.length_b   1.000
_cell.length_c   1.000
_cell.angle_alpha   90.00
_cell.angle_beta   90.00
_cell.angle_gamma   90.00
#
_symmetry.space_group_name_H-M   'P 1'
#
loop_
_entity.id
_entity.type
_entity.pdbx_description
1 polymer ?
#
loop_
_entity_poly.entity_id
_entity_poly.type
_entity_poly.pdbx_seq_one_letter_code
_entity_poly.pdbx_strand_id
1 'polypeptide(L)'
;MIEIITSSCTKDLEGIIELQKRNLRADLSPEEIKEQGFVTVSHSLDDLEKMQKHEPNIIAKDGNQVIAYVLGMTEQSKNDIPRLVEMYESFDHIQYKDKSIADYQYIVVGQVCVDKNFRRQGIFDKSYEAYKLYFQGNYEFAITEIATINLRSMKAHERIGFKTIYTYADSINTEWNVVVWDWR
;
A
#
# COMPACT_ATOMS: atom_id res chain seq x y z
N MET A 1 18.61 -2.77 15.68
CA MET A 1 19.04 -2.51 14.25
C MET A 1 17.81 -2.73 13.40
N ILE A 2 17.45 -1.75 12.56
CA ILE A 2 16.28 -1.85 11.69
C ILE A 2 16.63 -2.71 10.49
N GLU A 3 15.82 -3.75 10.26
CA GLU A 3 15.91 -4.66 9.12
C GLU A 3 14.68 -4.47 8.24
N ILE A 4 14.88 -4.51 6.90
CA ILE A 4 13.79 -4.46 5.93
C ILE A 4 13.81 -5.79 5.17
N ILE A 5 12.72 -6.55 5.31
CA ILE A 5 12.60 -7.92 4.83
C ILE A 5 11.20 -8.19 4.29
N THR A 6 11.02 -9.35 3.66
CA THR A 6 9.69 -9.88 3.33
C THR A 6 9.03 -10.49 4.56
N SER A 7 7.71 -10.32 4.71
CA SER A 7 6.94 -11.05 5.73
C SER A 7 6.95 -12.55 5.42
N SER A 8 7.12 -13.39 6.43
CA SER A 8 7.29 -14.83 6.24
C SER A 8 6.47 -15.71 7.18
N CYS A 9 5.90 -15.15 8.23
CA CYS A 9 5.18 -15.90 9.26
C CYS A 9 3.99 -15.11 9.82
N THR A 10 3.07 -15.80 10.48
CA THR A 10 1.89 -15.22 11.12
C THR A 10 2.25 -14.07 12.08
N LYS A 11 3.35 -14.18 12.81
CA LYS A 11 3.79 -13.13 13.74
C LYS A 11 4.13 -11.80 13.03
N ASP A 12 4.66 -11.87 11.81
CA ASP A 12 4.89 -10.67 10.99
C ASP A 12 3.57 -10.02 10.61
N LEU A 13 2.56 -10.81 10.22
CA LEU A 13 1.21 -10.33 9.87
C LEU A 13 0.48 -9.74 11.09
N GLU A 14 0.59 -10.36 12.26
CA GLU A 14 0.08 -9.81 13.52
C GLU A 14 0.72 -8.44 13.82
N GLY A 15 2.03 -8.30 13.61
CA GLY A 15 2.74 -7.03 13.76
C GLY A 15 2.26 -5.95 12.79
N ILE A 16 1.93 -6.31 11.55
CA ILE A 16 1.28 -5.42 10.58
C ILE A 16 -0.07 -4.93 11.13
N ILE A 17 -0.92 -5.85 11.62
CA ILE A 17 -2.23 -5.52 12.18
C ILE A 17 -2.12 -4.58 13.38
N GLU A 18 -1.19 -4.84 14.29
CA GLU A 18 -0.95 -3.97 15.46
C GLU A 18 -0.55 -2.55 15.04
N LEU A 19 0.33 -2.42 14.04
CA LEU A 19 0.73 -1.12 13.53
C LEU A 19 -0.43 -0.43 12.81
N GLN A 20 -1.21 -1.17 12.02
CA GLN A 20 -2.38 -0.68 11.32
C GLN A 20 -3.41 -0.06 12.27
N LYS A 21 -3.80 -0.78 13.34
CA LYS A 21 -4.76 -0.31 14.34
C LYS A 21 -4.40 1.05 14.91
N ARG A 22 -3.12 1.31 15.16
CA ARG A 22 -2.64 2.60 15.71
C ARG A 22 -2.68 3.76 14.71
N ASN A 23 -2.97 3.51 13.43
CA ASN A 23 -2.94 4.51 12.36
C ASN A 23 -4.24 4.56 11.54
N LEU A 24 -5.31 3.87 11.98
CA LEU A 24 -6.61 3.94 11.34
C LEU A 24 -7.22 5.34 11.49
N ARG A 25 -7.75 5.87 10.40
CA ARG A 25 -8.38 7.19 10.37
C ARG A 25 -9.44 7.39 11.45
N ALA A 26 -10.23 6.34 11.71
CA ALA A 26 -11.30 6.38 12.70
C ALA A 26 -10.80 6.63 14.14
N ASP A 27 -9.52 6.29 14.42
CA ASP A 27 -8.93 6.35 15.76
C ASP A 27 -7.99 7.57 15.93
N LEU A 28 -7.87 8.41 14.90
CA LEU A 28 -6.99 9.58 14.89
C LEU A 28 -7.77 10.89 15.06
N SER A 29 -7.16 11.86 15.75
CA SER A 29 -7.70 13.22 15.83
C SER A 29 -7.63 13.94 14.47
N PRO A 30 -8.46 14.98 14.23
CA PRO A 30 -8.38 15.79 13.02
C PRO A 30 -6.99 16.36 12.74
N GLU A 31 -6.26 16.76 13.78
CA GLU A 31 -4.89 17.26 13.70
C GLU A 31 -3.93 16.18 13.24
N GLU A 32 -4.03 14.97 13.82
CA GLU A 32 -3.22 13.83 13.42
C GLU A 32 -3.49 13.41 11.97
N ILE A 33 -4.75 13.38 11.54
CA ILE A 33 -5.15 13.10 10.15
C ILE A 33 -4.46 14.06 9.19
N LYS A 34 -4.51 15.37 9.49
CA LYS A 34 -3.95 16.42 8.65
C LYS A 34 -2.42 16.37 8.60
N GLU A 35 -1.78 16.16 9.74
CA GLU A 35 -0.32 16.26 9.87
C GLU A 35 0.42 14.95 9.58
N GLN A 36 -0.20 13.82 9.87
CA GLN A 36 0.50 12.55 9.90
C GLN A 36 0.10 11.55 8.81
N GLY A 37 -0.98 11.84 8.09
CA GLY A 37 -1.60 10.88 7.19
C GLY A 37 -2.26 9.73 7.98
N PHE A 38 -2.96 8.87 7.28
CA PHE A 38 -3.76 7.80 7.88
C PHE A 38 -3.88 6.61 6.94
N VAL A 39 -4.29 5.47 7.47
CA VAL A 39 -4.77 4.32 6.71
C VAL A 39 -6.29 4.20 6.84
N THR A 40 -6.96 3.79 5.76
CA THR A 40 -8.42 3.75 5.68
C THR A 40 -8.99 2.36 5.93
N VAL A 41 -8.25 1.32 5.55
CA VAL A 41 -8.70 -0.07 5.59
C VAL A 41 -8.09 -0.81 6.77
N SER A 42 -8.92 -1.52 7.53
CA SER A 42 -8.48 -2.50 8.53
C SER A 42 -8.52 -3.90 7.90
N HIS A 43 -7.39 -4.59 7.91
CA HIS A 43 -7.28 -5.97 7.44
C HIS A 43 -7.39 -6.92 8.64
N SER A 44 -8.05 -8.06 8.41
CA SER A 44 -7.97 -9.20 9.33
C SER A 44 -6.70 -10.01 9.10
N LEU A 45 -6.36 -10.89 10.03
CA LEU A 45 -5.26 -11.84 9.83
C LEU A 45 -5.50 -12.73 8.61
N ASP A 46 -6.72 -13.21 8.42
CA ASP A 46 -7.15 -14.01 7.28
C ASP A 46 -6.95 -13.27 5.94
N ASP A 47 -7.27 -11.96 5.87
CA ASP A 47 -6.99 -11.16 4.68
C ASP A 47 -5.49 -11.11 4.36
N LEU A 48 -4.65 -10.83 5.36
CA LEU A 48 -3.20 -10.76 5.16
C LEU A 48 -2.60 -12.12 4.81
N GLU A 49 -3.10 -13.21 5.38
CA GLU A 49 -2.69 -14.56 5.03
C GLU A 49 -3.07 -14.91 3.58
N LYS A 50 -4.26 -14.51 3.13
CA LYS A 50 -4.71 -14.68 1.74
C LYS A 50 -3.83 -13.88 0.77
N MET A 51 -3.55 -12.61 1.08
CA MET A 51 -2.63 -11.79 0.27
C MET A 51 -1.24 -12.45 0.20
N GLN A 52 -0.68 -12.86 1.34
CA GLN A 52 0.66 -13.44 1.44
C GLN A 52 0.82 -14.79 0.70
N LYS A 53 -0.27 -15.52 0.43
CA LYS A 53 -0.23 -16.72 -0.43
C LYS A 53 0.21 -16.41 -1.86
N HIS A 54 -0.10 -15.22 -2.35
CA HIS A 54 0.23 -14.80 -3.71
C HIS A 54 1.58 -14.08 -3.74
N GLU A 55 1.76 -13.07 -2.89
CA GLU A 55 2.99 -12.30 -2.77
C GLU A 55 3.22 -11.86 -1.32
N PRO A 56 4.49 -11.85 -0.85
CA PRO A 56 4.80 -11.40 0.51
C PRO A 56 4.63 -9.87 0.63
N ASN A 57 4.49 -9.41 1.87
CA ASN A 57 4.58 -7.98 2.20
C ASN A 57 6.02 -7.59 2.48
N ILE A 58 6.38 -6.33 2.26
CA ILE A 58 7.64 -5.78 2.75
C ILE A 58 7.39 -5.19 4.14
N ILE A 59 8.22 -5.56 5.11
CA ILE A 59 8.14 -5.05 6.47
C ILE A 59 9.49 -4.51 6.94
N ALA A 60 9.46 -3.46 7.74
CA ALA A 60 10.62 -3.02 8.52
C ALA A 60 10.42 -3.42 9.98
N LYS A 61 11.45 -4.01 10.58
CA LYS A 61 11.45 -4.46 11.99
C LYS A 61 12.56 -3.78 12.78
N ASP A 62 12.26 -3.40 14.02
CA ASP A 62 13.26 -3.12 15.04
C ASP A 62 13.18 -4.22 16.09
N GLY A 63 14.17 -5.11 16.10
CA GLY A 63 14.10 -6.39 16.82
C GLY A 63 12.89 -7.23 16.34
N ASN A 64 11.97 -7.51 17.24
CA ASN A 64 10.76 -8.28 16.94
C ASN A 64 9.55 -7.43 16.55
N GLN A 65 9.63 -6.11 16.66
CA GLN A 65 8.52 -5.20 16.40
C GLN A 65 8.46 -4.81 14.91
N VAL A 66 7.30 -4.95 14.28
CA VAL A 66 7.03 -4.37 12.96
C VAL A 66 6.80 -2.87 13.14
N ILE A 67 7.64 -2.05 12.51
CA ILE A 67 7.63 -0.58 12.59
C ILE A 67 7.23 0.10 11.28
N ALA A 68 7.24 -0.65 10.18
CA ALA A 68 6.66 -0.23 8.91
C ALA A 68 6.25 -1.44 8.09
N TYR A 69 5.34 -1.23 7.14
CA TYR A 69 4.97 -2.24 6.14
C TYR A 69 4.55 -1.59 4.82
N VAL A 70 4.69 -2.35 3.74
CA VAL A 70 4.13 -2.10 2.41
C VAL A 70 3.46 -3.40 1.97
N LEU A 71 2.13 -3.40 1.85
CA LEU A 71 1.38 -4.59 1.47
C LEU A 71 1.51 -4.85 -0.04
N GLY A 72 1.90 -6.07 -0.41
CA GLY A 72 1.87 -6.56 -1.78
C GLY A 72 0.53 -7.25 -2.06
N MET A 73 -0.22 -6.76 -3.06
CA MET A 73 -1.47 -7.40 -3.50
C MET A 73 -1.42 -7.67 -4.99
N THR A 74 -1.85 -8.83 -5.39
CA THR A 74 -2.01 -9.22 -6.80
C THR A 74 -3.48 -9.21 -7.20
N GLU A 75 -3.74 -9.26 -8.50
CA GLU A 75 -5.11 -9.38 -9.01
C GLU A 75 -5.83 -10.63 -8.47
N GLN A 76 -5.09 -11.71 -8.22
CA GLN A 76 -5.65 -12.94 -7.63
C GLN A 76 -6.25 -12.70 -6.24
N SER A 77 -5.78 -11.69 -5.51
CA SER A 77 -6.30 -11.34 -4.18
C SER A 77 -7.78 -10.94 -4.21
N LYS A 78 -8.31 -10.44 -5.34
CA LYS A 78 -9.74 -10.12 -5.48
C LYS A 78 -10.65 -11.34 -5.34
N ASN A 79 -10.17 -12.52 -5.74
CA ASN A 79 -10.93 -13.77 -5.65
C ASN A 79 -11.07 -14.25 -4.20
N ASP A 80 -10.07 -13.96 -3.37
CA ASP A 80 -10.03 -14.36 -1.96
C ASP A 80 -10.65 -13.32 -1.03
N ILE A 81 -10.65 -12.04 -1.45
CA ILE A 81 -11.07 -10.89 -0.63
C ILE A 81 -12.10 -10.05 -1.41
N PRO A 82 -13.42 -10.36 -1.29
CA PRO A 82 -14.47 -9.74 -2.12
C PRO A 82 -14.50 -8.21 -2.10
N ARG A 83 -14.11 -7.57 -1.00
CA ARG A 83 -14.08 -6.08 -0.90
C ARG A 83 -13.04 -5.42 -1.80
N LEU A 84 -12.10 -6.18 -2.39
CA LEU A 84 -11.11 -5.65 -3.33
C LEU A 84 -11.62 -5.61 -4.77
N VAL A 85 -12.73 -6.29 -5.08
CA VAL A 85 -13.27 -6.42 -6.44
C VAL A 85 -13.50 -5.04 -7.07
N GLU A 86 -14.19 -4.14 -6.37
CA GLU A 86 -14.51 -2.79 -6.87
C GLU A 86 -13.25 -2.00 -7.27
N MET A 87 -12.20 -2.06 -6.45
CA MET A 87 -10.92 -1.42 -6.74
C MET A 87 -10.27 -1.99 -8.01
N TYR A 88 -10.21 -3.32 -8.15
CA TYR A 88 -9.62 -3.94 -9.34
C TYR A 88 -10.43 -3.68 -10.60
N GLU A 89 -11.77 -3.71 -10.50
CA GLU A 89 -12.66 -3.36 -11.62
C GLU A 89 -12.49 -1.89 -12.05
N SER A 90 -12.20 -0.99 -11.10
CA SER A 90 -11.89 0.40 -11.44
C SER A 90 -10.62 0.52 -12.29
N PHE A 91 -9.62 -0.29 -12.03
CA PHE A 91 -8.38 -0.31 -12.81
C PHE A 91 -8.57 -0.83 -14.23
N ASP A 92 -9.48 -1.77 -14.46
CA ASP A 92 -9.77 -2.34 -15.78
C ASP A 92 -10.23 -1.27 -16.79
N HIS A 93 -10.78 -0.16 -16.32
CA HIS A 93 -11.26 0.93 -17.17
C HIS A 93 -10.23 2.05 -17.40
N ILE A 94 -9.09 2.00 -16.71
CA ILE A 94 -8.07 3.06 -16.79
C ILE A 94 -7.10 2.76 -17.93
N GLN A 95 -6.95 3.73 -18.84
CA GLN A 95 -5.92 3.69 -19.87
C GLN A 95 -4.62 4.26 -19.32
N TYR A 96 -3.54 3.51 -19.49
CA TYR A 96 -2.19 3.95 -19.10
C TYR A 96 -1.23 3.74 -20.27
N LYS A 97 -0.64 4.84 -20.76
CA LYS A 97 0.13 4.85 -22.01
C LYS A 97 -0.72 4.35 -23.16
N ASP A 98 -0.42 3.18 -23.71
CA ASP A 98 -0.99 2.64 -24.96
C ASP A 98 -2.00 1.52 -24.76
N LYS A 99 -2.27 1.08 -23.51
CA LYS A 99 -3.20 -0.01 -23.24
C LYS A 99 -3.90 0.15 -21.89
N SER A 100 -4.90 -0.71 -21.61
CA SER A 100 -5.56 -0.74 -20.31
C SER A 100 -4.58 -1.19 -19.19
N ILE A 101 -4.80 -0.73 -17.98
CA ILE A 101 -4.08 -1.23 -16.78
C ILE A 101 -4.20 -2.74 -16.69
N ALA A 102 -5.37 -3.32 -17.00
CA ALA A 102 -5.61 -4.78 -16.98
C ALA A 102 -4.68 -5.58 -17.93
N ASP A 103 -4.12 -4.94 -18.94
CA ASP A 103 -3.21 -5.59 -19.91
C ASP A 103 -1.73 -5.58 -19.47
N TYR A 104 -1.44 -5.06 -18.27
CA TYR A 104 -0.10 -5.01 -17.71
C TYR A 104 0.10 -6.06 -16.60
N GLN A 105 1.35 -6.44 -16.39
CA GLN A 105 1.74 -7.13 -15.16
C GLN A 105 2.03 -6.09 -14.08
N TYR A 106 1.12 -5.89 -13.17
CA TYR A 106 1.25 -4.89 -12.11
C TYR A 106 1.07 -5.49 -10.71
N ILE A 107 1.66 -4.85 -9.72
CA ILE A 107 1.46 -5.15 -8.31
C ILE A 107 0.77 -3.98 -7.63
N VAL A 108 -0.22 -4.25 -6.78
CA VAL A 108 -0.91 -3.22 -6.01
C VAL A 108 -0.23 -3.03 -4.67
N VAL A 109 0.09 -1.79 -4.33
CA VAL A 109 0.40 -1.43 -2.95
C VAL A 109 -0.92 -1.29 -2.20
N GLY A 110 -1.32 -2.36 -1.50
CA GLY A 110 -2.58 -2.40 -0.78
C GLY A 110 -2.67 -1.40 0.34
N GLN A 111 -1.57 -1.19 1.04
CA GLN A 111 -1.45 -0.17 2.09
C GLN A 111 0.02 -0.01 2.47
N VAL A 112 0.39 1.18 2.92
CA VAL A 112 1.70 1.46 3.51
C VAL A 112 1.54 2.23 4.81
N CYS A 113 2.33 1.87 5.82
CA CYS A 113 2.35 2.59 7.09
C CYS A 113 3.76 2.57 7.70
N VAL A 114 4.11 3.67 8.38
CA VAL A 114 5.33 3.77 9.21
C VAL A 114 4.92 4.25 10.59
N ASP A 115 5.36 3.54 11.62
CA ASP A 115 5.13 3.90 13.02
C ASP A 115 5.59 5.34 13.30
N LYS A 116 4.78 6.10 14.03
CA LYS A 116 5.01 7.52 14.28
C LYS A 116 6.38 7.82 14.91
N ASN A 117 6.87 6.91 15.74
CA ASN A 117 8.14 7.07 16.44
C ASN A 117 9.36 6.85 15.52
N PHE A 118 9.14 6.25 14.35
CA PHE A 118 10.17 5.92 13.37
C PHE A 118 10.08 6.73 12.08
N ARG A 119 9.18 7.72 12.03
CA ARG A 119 9.04 8.63 10.87
C ARG A 119 10.25 9.56 10.74
N ARG A 120 10.45 10.14 9.55
CA ARG A 120 11.57 11.04 9.20
C ARG A 120 12.96 10.39 9.30
N GLN A 121 13.04 9.07 9.31
CA GLN A 121 14.28 8.29 9.34
C GLN A 121 14.56 7.56 8.03
N GLY A 122 13.85 7.91 6.94
CA GLY A 122 14.03 7.31 5.62
C GLY A 122 13.43 5.90 5.48
N ILE A 123 12.70 5.39 6.51
CA ILE A 123 12.14 4.01 6.49
C ILE A 123 11.13 3.84 5.38
N PHE A 124 10.29 4.83 5.12
CA PHE A 124 9.32 4.80 4.02
C PHE A 124 10.02 4.59 2.68
N ASP A 125 11.05 5.37 2.39
CA ASP A 125 11.79 5.32 1.13
C ASP A 125 12.51 3.97 0.99
N LYS A 126 13.21 3.52 2.03
CA LYS A 126 13.88 2.21 2.04
C LYS A 126 12.93 1.03 1.91
N SER A 127 11.72 1.12 2.50
CA SER A 127 10.70 0.08 2.34
C SER A 127 10.20 0.00 0.89
N TYR A 128 10.04 1.14 0.21
CA TYR A 128 9.70 1.16 -1.21
C TYR A 128 10.85 0.72 -2.11
N GLU A 129 12.10 1.05 -1.78
CA GLU A 129 13.27 0.52 -2.49
C GLU A 129 13.31 -1.02 -2.42
N ALA A 130 13.09 -1.59 -1.23
CA ALA A 130 13.00 -3.04 -1.05
C ALA A 130 11.80 -3.64 -1.81
N TYR A 131 10.65 -2.95 -1.81
CA TYR A 131 9.46 -3.35 -2.56
C TYR A 131 9.75 -3.42 -4.06
N LYS A 132 10.34 -2.37 -4.62
CA LYS A 132 10.75 -2.37 -6.03
C LYS A 132 11.75 -3.48 -6.33
N LEU A 133 12.81 -3.61 -5.51
CA LEU A 133 13.85 -4.61 -5.72
C LEU A 133 13.27 -6.04 -5.77
N TYR A 134 12.29 -6.32 -4.92
CA TYR A 134 11.65 -7.62 -4.87
C TYR A 134 10.73 -7.88 -6.07
N PHE A 135 9.91 -6.89 -6.46
CA PHE A 135 8.82 -7.08 -7.40
C PHE A 135 9.13 -6.74 -8.87
N GLN A 136 10.12 -5.89 -9.15
CA GLN A 136 10.40 -5.39 -10.52
C GLN A 136 10.79 -6.47 -11.55
N GLY A 137 11.14 -7.67 -11.11
CA GLY A 137 11.44 -8.80 -12.00
C GLY A 137 10.19 -9.44 -12.60
N ASN A 138 9.05 -9.33 -11.92
CA ASN A 138 7.78 -9.97 -12.30
C ASN A 138 6.71 -8.95 -12.72
N TYR A 139 6.83 -7.69 -12.30
CA TYR A 139 5.83 -6.64 -12.52
C TYR A 139 6.45 -5.42 -13.18
N GLU A 140 5.68 -4.75 -14.04
CA GLU A 140 6.11 -3.60 -14.82
C GLU A 140 6.04 -2.30 -13.99
N PHE A 141 5.12 -2.25 -13.03
CA PHE A 141 4.90 -1.10 -12.14
C PHE A 141 4.15 -1.47 -10.86
N ALA A 142 4.26 -0.59 -9.87
CA ALA A 142 3.35 -0.58 -8.73
C ALA A 142 2.23 0.43 -8.94
N ILE A 143 1.02 0.09 -8.49
CA ILE A 143 -0.18 0.94 -8.53
C ILE A 143 -0.82 1.00 -7.15
N THR A 144 -1.41 2.13 -6.79
CA THR A 144 -2.22 2.26 -5.57
C THR A 144 -3.21 3.41 -5.71
N GLU A 145 -4.15 3.48 -4.77
CA GLU A 145 -5.11 4.57 -4.63
C GLU A 145 -4.82 5.37 -3.37
N ILE A 146 -4.88 6.69 -3.48
CA ILE A 146 -4.66 7.60 -2.36
C ILE A 146 -5.79 8.60 -2.33
N ALA A 147 -6.51 8.68 -1.19
CA ALA A 147 -7.54 9.69 -1.02
C ALA A 147 -6.95 11.10 -1.21
N THR A 148 -7.60 11.93 -2.02
CA THR A 148 -7.10 13.28 -2.38
C THR A 148 -6.85 14.16 -1.16
N ILE A 149 -7.61 13.93 -0.08
CA ILE A 149 -7.44 14.62 1.21
C ILE A 149 -6.19 14.18 1.99
N ASN A 150 -5.58 13.03 1.62
CA ASN A 150 -4.36 12.52 2.27
C ASN A 150 -3.10 13.10 1.63
N LEU A 151 -2.97 14.43 1.71
CA LEU A 151 -1.88 15.20 1.09
C LEU A 151 -0.48 14.71 1.49
N ARG A 152 -0.35 14.21 2.72
CA ARG A 152 0.93 13.69 3.21
C ARG A 152 1.32 12.41 2.46
N SER A 153 0.37 11.48 2.31
CA SER A 153 0.59 10.27 1.54
C SER A 153 0.91 10.60 0.08
N MET A 154 0.15 11.50 -0.55
CA MET A 154 0.40 11.96 -1.91
C MET A 154 1.85 12.43 -2.09
N LYS A 155 2.30 13.40 -1.27
CA LYS A 155 3.67 13.94 -1.33
C LYS A 155 4.74 12.88 -1.10
N ALA A 156 4.49 11.92 -0.20
CA ALA A 156 5.42 10.84 0.08
C ALA A 156 5.56 9.90 -1.13
N HIS A 157 4.47 9.54 -1.79
CA HIS A 157 4.47 8.69 -2.98
C HIS A 157 5.05 9.42 -4.21
N GLU A 158 4.74 10.72 -4.40
CA GLU A 158 5.36 11.54 -5.45
C GLU A 158 6.89 11.56 -5.33
N ARG A 159 7.42 11.66 -4.11
CA ARG A 159 8.87 11.63 -3.85
C ARG A 159 9.50 10.28 -4.24
N ILE A 160 8.80 9.16 -4.07
CA ILE A 160 9.22 7.83 -4.52
C ILE A 160 9.23 7.74 -6.05
N GLY A 161 8.38 8.50 -6.73
CA GLY A 161 8.25 8.49 -8.19
C GLY A 161 6.87 8.06 -8.69
N PHE A 162 5.90 7.88 -7.80
CA PHE A 162 4.50 7.67 -8.19
C PHE A 162 3.95 8.92 -8.89
N LYS A 163 3.15 8.70 -9.94
CA LYS A 163 2.47 9.76 -10.70
C LYS A 163 0.99 9.46 -10.75
N THR A 164 0.17 10.47 -10.53
CA THR A 164 -1.28 10.36 -10.73
C THR A 164 -1.60 10.15 -12.19
N ILE A 165 -2.37 9.12 -12.48
CA ILE A 165 -2.82 8.77 -13.83
C ILE A 165 -4.32 8.91 -14.00
N TYR A 166 -5.08 8.85 -12.91
CA TYR A 166 -6.53 8.95 -12.91
C TYR A 166 -7.05 9.47 -11.57
N THR A 167 -8.22 10.10 -11.58
CA THR A 167 -8.91 10.56 -10.36
C THR A 167 -10.39 10.23 -10.51
N TYR A 168 -11.00 9.67 -9.48
CA TYR A 168 -12.41 9.34 -9.46
C TYR A 168 -12.99 9.48 -8.06
N ALA A 169 -14.32 9.53 -7.96
CA ALA A 169 -15.05 9.43 -6.70
C ALA A 169 -15.71 8.06 -6.57
N ASP A 170 -15.57 7.43 -5.41
CA ASP A 170 -16.23 6.16 -5.09
C ASP A 170 -17.72 6.35 -4.79
N SER A 171 -18.43 5.24 -4.51
CA SER A 171 -19.86 5.21 -4.24
C SER A 171 -20.29 6.02 -3.00
N ILE A 172 -19.37 6.38 -2.12
CA ILE A 172 -19.60 7.23 -0.94
C ILE A 172 -19.01 8.63 -1.06
N ASN A 173 -18.70 9.06 -2.30
CA ASN A 173 -18.12 10.38 -2.64
C ASN A 173 -16.73 10.65 -2.00
N THR A 174 -15.94 9.62 -1.73
CA THR A 174 -14.52 9.80 -1.46
C THR A 174 -13.78 9.93 -2.79
N GLU A 175 -13.01 11.00 -2.96
CA GLU A 175 -12.20 11.22 -4.15
C GLU A 175 -10.83 10.55 -4.00
N TRP A 176 -10.45 9.74 -4.99
CA TRP A 176 -9.23 8.94 -5.03
C TRP A 176 -8.36 9.32 -6.21
N ASN A 177 -7.06 9.45 -5.97
CA ASN A 177 -6.04 9.48 -7.01
C ASN A 177 -5.48 8.09 -7.20
N VAL A 178 -5.59 7.54 -8.41
CA VAL A 178 -4.86 6.35 -8.84
C VAL A 178 -3.47 6.78 -9.26
N VAL A 179 -2.45 6.22 -8.61
CA VAL A 179 -1.06 6.59 -8.82
C VAL A 179 -0.22 5.37 -9.22
N VAL A 180 0.68 5.54 -10.18
CA VAL A 180 1.55 4.50 -10.71
C VAL A 180 3.02 4.87 -10.53
N TRP A 181 3.81 3.91 -10.07
CA TRP A 181 5.27 3.97 -10.05
C TRP A 181 5.84 3.01 -11.09
N ASP A 182 6.11 3.52 -12.27
CA ASP A 182 6.60 2.76 -13.42
C ASP A 182 8.09 2.43 -13.25
N TRP A 183 8.43 1.17 -13.45
CA TRP A 183 9.79 0.64 -13.26
C TRP A 183 10.52 0.34 -14.57
N ARG A 184 9.86 0.57 -15.72
CA ARG A 184 10.40 0.32 -17.06
C ARG A 184 11.25 1.48 -17.54
#